data_6398192bffce62f2c5707ec0db7450b3
#
_entry.id   6398192bffce62f2c5707ec0db7450b3
#
_cell.length_a   1.000
_cell.length_b   1.000
_cell.length_c   1.000
_cell.angle_alpha   90.00
_cell.angle_beta   90.00
_cell.angle_gamma   90.00
#
_symmetry.space_group_name_H-M   'P 1'
#
loop_
_entity.id
_entity.type
_entity.pdbx_description
1 polymer ?
#
loop_
_entity_poly.entity_id
_entity_poly.type
_entity_poly.pdbx_seq_one_letter_code
_entity_poly.pdbx_strand_id
1 'polypeptide(L)'
;MSHQAFVLTRKSFSENTRRDGAYERFLSILPSCGFVVTTGAIHPPRSVLNNTYTFFIDAQYCDSAAMLNLPVVNDNPELNKVIFNVPESDVDFHYAALQHGINGIFHIEDSLELLVRGVQQVQAGNKWFSREIMSRYIDANLVSKAKPVAALQSSHTVLTKRELAITRKIADGAQNQEIADCLHISVNTVKTHVYSIFR
;
A
#
# COMPACT_ATOMS: atom_id res chain seq x y z
N MET A 1 -3.60 11.82 -19.82
CA MET A 1 -4.67 10.94 -19.26
C MET A 1 -5.10 11.57 -17.95
N SER A 2 -6.41 11.71 -17.70
CA SER A 2 -6.91 12.21 -16.42
C SER A 2 -6.82 11.10 -15.37
N HIS A 3 -6.22 11.40 -14.23
CA HIS A 3 -6.15 10.47 -13.09
C HIS A 3 -7.48 10.51 -12.32
N GLN A 4 -7.89 9.39 -11.77
CA GLN A 4 -9.12 9.31 -10.97
C GLN A 4 -8.79 9.39 -9.48
N ALA A 5 -9.46 10.25 -8.76
CA ALA A 5 -9.39 10.35 -7.30
C ALA A 5 -10.71 9.91 -6.66
N PHE A 6 -10.64 9.03 -5.68
CA PHE A 6 -11.79 8.70 -4.85
C PHE A 6 -11.51 9.17 -3.41
N VAL A 7 -12.29 10.13 -2.94
CA VAL A 7 -12.14 10.72 -1.61
C VAL A 7 -13.13 10.09 -0.65
N LEU A 8 -12.59 9.38 0.34
CA LEU A 8 -13.37 8.78 1.42
C LEU A 8 -13.64 9.81 2.51
N THR A 9 -14.90 10.09 2.74
CA THR A 9 -15.35 11.07 3.73
C THR A 9 -16.56 10.56 4.51
N ARG A 10 -16.83 11.16 5.66
CA ARG A 10 -17.96 10.77 6.53
C ARG A 10 -19.30 11.07 5.85
N LYS A 11 -20.21 10.10 5.84
CA LYS A 11 -21.50 10.16 5.15
C LYS A 11 -22.52 11.18 5.72
N SER A 12 -22.27 11.77 6.86
CA SER A 12 -23.17 12.74 7.50
C SER A 12 -22.61 14.15 7.46
N PHE A 13 -22.50 14.72 6.27
CA PHE A 13 -22.59 16.18 6.20
C PHE A 13 -24.08 16.56 6.28
N SER A 14 -24.60 16.73 7.51
CA SER A 14 -25.70 17.66 7.66
C SER A 14 -25.18 19.02 7.19
N GLU A 15 -25.92 19.72 6.39
CA GLU A 15 -25.57 21.00 5.76
C GLU A 15 -25.09 22.10 6.73
N ASN A 16 -25.06 21.84 8.04
CA ASN A 16 -24.74 22.76 9.11
C ASN A 16 -23.40 22.50 9.83
N THR A 17 -22.64 21.44 9.46
CA THR A 17 -21.28 21.28 10.01
C THR A 17 -20.34 22.07 9.11
N ARG A 18 -19.72 23.15 9.63
CA ARG A 18 -18.66 23.90 8.95
C ARG A 18 -17.68 22.90 8.34
N ARG A 19 -17.62 22.83 7.02
CA ARG A 19 -16.56 22.09 6.33
C ARG A 19 -15.26 22.62 6.85
N ASP A 20 -14.41 21.74 7.36
CA ASP A 20 -13.12 22.15 7.88
C ASP A 20 -12.34 22.78 6.71
N GLY A 21 -11.80 23.97 6.91
CA GLY A 21 -11.04 24.67 5.88
C GLY A 21 -9.85 23.85 5.34
N ALA A 22 -9.32 22.90 6.13
CA ALA A 22 -8.28 21.98 5.71
C ALA A 22 -8.78 20.96 4.68
N TYR A 23 -9.98 20.40 4.86
CA TYR A 23 -10.61 19.49 3.90
C TYR A 23 -10.85 20.17 2.55
N GLU A 24 -11.49 21.34 2.55
CA GLU A 24 -11.78 22.09 1.32
C GLU A 24 -10.46 22.51 0.62
N ARG A 25 -9.48 22.93 1.39
CA ARG A 25 -8.15 23.29 0.88
C ARG A 25 -7.51 22.11 0.17
N PHE A 26 -7.54 20.91 0.76
CA PHE A 26 -6.99 19.71 0.15
C PHE A 26 -7.74 19.32 -1.13
N LEU A 27 -9.07 19.32 -1.10
CA LEU A 27 -9.87 18.99 -2.28
C LEU A 27 -9.66 19.97 -3.43
N SER A 28 -9.44 21.25 -3.14
CA SER A 28 -9.28 22.30 -4.17
C SER A 28 -8.04 22.11 -5.03
N ILE A 29 -7.00 21.43 -4.53
CA ILE A 29 -5.76 21.19 -5.29
C ILE A 29 -5.82 19.97 -6.21
N LEU A 30 -6.68 18.98 -5.94
CA LEU A 30 -6.71 17.73 -6.71
C LEU A 30 -7.00 17.96 -8.21
N PRO A 31 -7.97 18.80 -8.61
CA PRO A 31 -8.20 19.12 -10.03
C PRO A 31 -6.99 19.79 -10.68
N SER A 32 -6.29 20.69 -9.97
CA SER A 32 -5.08 21.34 -10.50
C SER A 32 -3.90 20.36 -10.67
N CYS A 33 -3.90 19.24 -9.96
CA CYS A 33 -2.99 18.13 -10.14
C CYS A 33 -3.46 17.12 -11.21
N GLY A 34 -4.54 17.41 -11.95
CA GLY A 34 -5.05 16.57 -13.04
C GLY A 34 -5.97 15.42 -12.60
N PHE A 35 -6.51 15.46 -11.39
CA PHE A 35 -7.46 14.48 -10.91
C PHE A 35 -8.91 14.85 -11.24
N VAL A 36 -9.69 13.84 -11.66
CA VAL A 36 -11.14 13.86 -11.63
C VAL A 36 -11.59 13.30 -10.28
N VAL A 37 -12.24 14.13 -9.47
CA VAL A 37 -12.53 13.81 -8.07
C VAL A 37 -13.94 13.25 -7.92
N THR A 38 -14.06 12.09 -7.29
CA THR A 38 -15.31 11.50 -6.83
C THR A 38 -15.27 11.37 -5.31
N THR A 39 -16.31 11.80 -4.62
CA THR A 39 -16.43 11.65 -3.17
C THR A 39 -17.40 10.53 -2.82
N GLY A 40 -17.10 9.77 -1.78
CA GLY A 40 -17.95 8.67 -1.36
C GLY A 40 -17.72 8.24 0.08
N ALA A 41 -18.57 7.31 0.54
CA ALA A 41 -18.47 6.76 1.88
C ALA A 41 -17.35 5.69 1.97
N ILE A 42 -17.12 5.24 3.18
CA ILE A 42 -16.10 4.27 3.64
C ILE A 42 -16.04 2.95 2.84
N HIS A 43 -17.14 2.55 2.26
CA HIS A 43 -17.23 1.35 1.44
C HIS A 43 -17.40 1.77 -0.03
N PRO A 44 -16.30 2.02 -0.73
CA PRO A 44 -16.38 2.35 -2.14
C PRO A 44 -16.95 1.17 -2.92
N PRO A 45 -17.71 1.41 -3.99
CA PRO A 45 -18.21 0.34 -4.84
C PRO A 45 -17.05 -0.43 -5.48
N ARG A 46 -17.21 -1.73 -5.69
CA ARG A 46 -16.15 -2.59 -6.28
C ARG A 46 -15.62 -2.08 -7.63
N SER A 47 -16.44 -1.37 -8.37
CA SER A 47 -16.07 -0.79 -9.68
C SER A 47 -14.93 0.24 -9.61
N VAL A 48 -14.72 0.89 -8.47
CA VAL A 48 -13.62 1.86 -8.28
C VAL A 48 -12.40 1.25 -7.58
N LEU A 49 -12.49 0.02 -7.05
CA LEU A 49 -11.38 -0.68 -6.39
C LEU A 49 -10.42 -1.25 -7.46
N ASN A 50 -9.71 -0.38 -8.14
CA ASN A 50 -8.71 -0.75 -9.14
C ASN A 50 -7.59 0.30 -9.21
N ASN A 51 -6.49 -0.03 -9.86
CA ASN A 51 -5.28 0.78 -9.92
C ASN A 51 -5.39 2.09 -10.72
N THR A 52 -6.54 2.37 -11.33
CA THR A 52 -6.78 3.65 -11.99
C THR A 52 -7.18 4.76 -11.02
N TYR A 53 -7.56 4.39 -9.80
CA TYR A 53 -7.95 5.32 -8.76
C TYR A 53 -6.85 5.50 -7.72
N THR A 54 -6.65 6.74 -7.28
CA THR A 54 -5.97 7.07 -6.02
C THR A 54 -7.01 7.36 -4.95
N PHE A 55 -6.91 6.65 -3.83
CA PHE A 55 -7.82 6.81 -2.69
C PHE A 55 -7.25 7.81 -1.71
N PHE A 56 -8.00 8.88 -1.47
CA PHE A 56 -7.68 9.89 -0.48
C PHE A 56 -8.61 9.71 0.74
N ILE A 57 -8.02 9.45 1.90
CA ILE A 57 -8.74 9.13 3.14
C ILE A 57 -8.57 10.30 4.10
N ASP A 58 -9.67 10.92 4.49
CA ASP A 58 -9.65 12.01 5.46
C ASP A 58 -9.39 11.47 6.86
N ALA A 59 -8.32 11.92 7.53
CA ALA A 59 -7.94 11.49 8.87
C ALA A 59 -8.99 11.87 9.93
N GLN A 60 -9.80 12.87 9.68
CA GLN A 60 -10.92 13.23 10.57
C GLN A 60 -12.10 12.26 10.50
N TYR A 61 -12.02 11.29 9.60
CA TYR A 61 -13.08 10.31 9.37
C TYR A 61 -13.26 9.35 10.54
N CYS A 62 -12.19 8.82 11.09
CA CYS A 62 -12.14 7.90 12.24
C CYS A 62 -10.79 8.03 12.95
N ASP A 63 -10.66 7.39 14.12
CA ASP A 63 -9.37 7.34 14.79
C ASP A 63 -8.29 6.61 13.98
N SER A 64 -7.02 6.86 14.30
CA SER A 64 -5.86 6.36 13.58
C SER A 64 -5.85 4.83 13.46
N ALA A 65 -6.24 4.10 14.50
CA ALA A 65 -6.25 2.63 14.49
C ALA A 65 -7.38 2.09 13.61
N ALA A 66 -8.59 2.66 13.69
CA ALA A 66 -9.71 2.28 12.84
C ALA A 66 -9.43 2.57 11.36
N MET A 67 -8.72 3.66 11.06
CA MET A 67 -8.34 4.03 9.71
C MET A 67 -7.45 2.98 9.03
N LEU A 68 -6.44 2.48 9.74
CA LEU A 68 -5.55 1.45 9.22
C LEU A 68 -6.25 0.10 9.05
N ASN A 69 -7.36 -0.12 9.74
CA ASN A 69 -8.19 -1.34 9.62
C ASN A 69 -9.31 -1.23 8.56
N LEU A 70 -9.40 -0.14 7.81
CA LEU A 70 -10.39 -0.02 6.74
C LEU A 70 -10.17 -1.09 5.66
N PRO A 71 -11.23 -1.71 5.12
CA PRO A 71 -11.10 -2.70 4.05
C PRO A 71 -10.37 -2.19 2.81
N VAL A 72 -10.54 -0.89 2.46
CA VAL A 72 -9.80 -0.27 1.36
C VAL A 72 -8.29 -0.24 1.62
N VAL A 73 -7.86 -0.21 2.89
CA VAL A 73 -6.45 -0.22 3.27
C VAL A 73 -5.89 -1.65 3.30
N ASN A 74 -6.58 -2.56 3.98
CA ASN A 74 -6.05 -3.90 4.26
C ASN A 74 -6.27 -4.91 3.14
N ASP A 75 -7.43 -4.86 2.47
CA ASP A 75 -7.80 -5.89 1.50
C ASP A 75 -7.29 -5.60 0.08
N ASN A 76 -6.68 -4.42 -0.13
CA ASN A 76 -6.25 -3.96 -1.45
C ASN A 76 -4.84 -3.34 -1.39
N PRO A 77 -3.79 -4.16 -1.22
CA PRO A 77 -2.42 -3.66 -1.03
C PRO A 77 -1.87 -2.91 -2.26
N GLU A 78 -2.35 -3.22 -3.46
CA GLU A 78 -1.90 -2.63 -4.73
C GLU A 78 -2.50 -1.25 -5.02
N LEU A 79 -3.55 -0.84 -4.31
CA LEU A 79 -4.17 0.46 -4.54
C LEU A 79 -3.29 1.61 -4.04
N ASN A 80 -3.30 2.72 -4.78
CA ASN A 80 -2.74 3.98 -4.33
C ASN A 80 -3.62 4.59 -3.24
N LYS A 81 -3.09 4.68 -2.01
CA LYS A 81 -3.82 5.15 -0.83
C LYS A 81 -3.05 6.27 -0.14
N VAL A 82 -3.73 7.34 0.14
CA VAL A 82 -3.21 8.56 0.77
C VAL A 82 -4.10 8.95 1.93
N ILE A 83 -3.50 9.34 3.04
CA ILE A 83 -4.23 9.91 4.19
C ILE A 83 -3.92 11.41 4.24
N PHE A 84 -4.94 12.24 4.42
CA PHE A 84 -4.80 13.69 4.54
C PHE A 84 -5.50 14.22 5.80
N ASN A 85 -5.27 15.47 6.17
CA ASN A 85 -5.72 16.10 7.40
C ASN A 85 -5.18 15.42 8.68
N VAL A 86 -3.97 14.89 8.61
CA VAL A 86 -3.32 14.26 9.78
C VAL A 86 -2.65 15.34 10.63
N PRO A 87 -2.77 15.32 11.97
CA PRO A 87 -1.94 16.14 12.85
C PRO A 87 -0.46 15.74 12.72
N GLU A 88 0.45 16.72 12.69
CA GLU A 88 1.89 16.47 12.50
C GLU A 88 2.52 15.64 13.63
N SER A 89 1.93 15.65 14.83
CA SER A 89 2.49 15.09 16.05
C SER A 89 2.44 13.56 16.19
N ASP A 90 1.78 12.83 15.27
CA ASP A 90 1.55 11.37 15.44
C ASP A 90 2.55 10.53 14.61
N VAL A 91 3.82 10.57 15.02
CA VAL A 91 4.93 9.85 14.33
C VAL A 91 4.71 8.33 14.27
N ASP A 92 4.13 7.73 15.31
CA ASP A 92 3.87 6.28 15.34
C ASP A 92 2.76 5.89 14.37
N PHE A 93 1.74 6.71 14.23
CA PHE A 93 0.72 6.52 13.20
C PHE A 93 1.31 6.61 11.79
N HIS A 94 2.19 7.59 11.52
CA HIS A 94 2.84 7.72 10.20
C HIS A 94 3.65 6.47 9.84
N TYR A 95 4.39 5.94 10.82
CA TYR A 95 5.16 4.71 10.61
C TYR A 95 4.25 3.50 10.36
N ALA A 96 3.20 3.34 11.15
CA ALA A 96 2.21 2.28 10.97
C ALA A 96 1.49 2.39 9.61
N ALA A 97 1.11 3.59 9.19
CA ALA A 97 0.49 3.84 7.88
C ALA A 97 1.40 3.38 6.73
N LEU A 98 2.70 3.68 6.80
CA LEU A 98 3.67 3.22 5.81
C LEU A 98 3.75 1.68 5.77
N GLN A 99 3.72 1.01 6.93
CA GLN A 99 3.70 -0.46 7.03
C GLN A 99 2.43 -1.07 6.43
N HIS A 100 1.27 -0.39 6.52
CA HIS A 100 0.00 -0.80 5.93
C HIS A 100 -0.12 -0.43 4.44
N GLY A 101 0.96 -0.03 3.80
CA GLY A 101 1.00 0.24 2.37
C GLY A 101 0.39 1.57 1.95
N ILE A 102 0.20 2.52 2.87
CA ILE A 102 -0.15 3.90 2.52
C ILE A 102 0.97 4.52 1.69
N ASN A 103 0.61 5.31 0.70
CA ASN A 103 1.55 5.93 -0.24
C ASN A 103 1.98 7.33 0.19
N GLY A 104 1.17 8.02 0.99
CA GLY A 104 1.54 9.33 1.49
C GLY A 104 0.65 9.82 2.62
N ILE A 105 1.19 10.71 3.45
CA ILE A 105 0.48 11.42 4.51
C ILE A 105 0.64 12.91 4.27
N PHE A 106 -0.48 13.65 4.40
CA PHE A 106 -0.55 15.10 4.33
C PHE A 106 -1.11 15.65 5.63
N HIS A 107 -0.47 16.70 6.13
CA HIS A 107 -0.82 17.29 7.41
C HIS A 107 -1.82 18.45 7.24
N ILE A 108 -2.55 18.73 8.32
CA ILE A 108 -3.46 19.89 8.37
C ILE A 108 -2.71 21.20 8.09
N GLU A 109 -1.46 21.29 8.57
CA GLU A 109 -0.63 22.50 8.51
C GLU A 109 0.14 22.64 7.19
N ASP A 110 0.12 21.63 6.31
CA ASP A 110 0.87 21.66 5.05
C ASP A 110 0.45 22.88 4.20
N SER A 111 1.45 23.60 3.67
CA SER A 111 1.20 24.68 2.71
C SER A 111 0.61 24.16 1.40
N LEU A 112 -0.11 25.01 0.65
CA LEU A 112 -0.65 24.60 -0.66
C LEU A 112 0.44 24.09 -1.61
N GLU A 113 1.61 24.72 -1.60
CA GLU A 113 2.74 24.31 -2.42
C GLU A 113 3.20 22.89 -2.06
N LEU A 114 3.30 22.60 -0.75
CA LEU A 114 3.70 21.29 -0.24
C LEU A 114 2.67 20.22 -0.58
N LEU A 115 1.38 20.55 -0.44
CA LEU A 115 0.28 19.65 -0.83
C LEU A 115 0.33 19.30 -2.32
N VAL A 116 0.45 20.31 -3.21
CA VAL A 116 0.53 20.10 -4.66
C VAL A 116 1.73 19.23 -5.02
N ARG A 117 2.92 19.58 -4.47
CA ARG A 117 4.14 18.81 -4.71
C ARG A 117 4.01 17.35 -4.24
N GLY A 118 3.46 17.12 -3.06
CA GLY A 118 3.27 15.79 -2.50
C GLY A 118 2.30 14.96 -3.32
N VAL A 119 1.17 15.53 -3.72
CA VAL A 119 0.18 14.86 -4.58
C VAL A 119 0.80 14.44 -5.91
N GLN A 120 1.60 15.31 -6.54
CA GLN A 120 2.32 14.99 -7.77
C GLN A 120 3.35 13.87 -7.57
N GLN A 121 4.05 13.82 -6.43
CA GLN A 121 4.98 12.74 -6.10
C GLN A 121 4.26 11.40 -5.94
N VAL A 122 3.14 11.37 -5.23
CA VAL A 122 2.33 10.16 -5.09
C VAL A 122 1.78 9.70 -6.45
N GLN A 123 1.35 10.63 -7.29
CA GLN A 123 0.89 10.35 -8.66
C GLN A 123 1.99 9.75 -9.54
N ALA A 124 3.24 10.15 -9.33
CA ALA A 124 4.42 9.57 -9.98
C ALA A 124 4.85 8.21 -9.40
N GLY A 125 4.12 7.67 -8.41
CA GLY A 125 4.42 6.39 -7.76
C GLY A 125 5.40 6.49 -6.59
N ASN A 126 5.81 7.70 -6.19
CA ASN A 126 6.70 7.90 -5.07
C ASN A 126 5.95 7.88 -3.74
N LYS A 127 6.65 7.53 -2.66
CA LYS A 127 6.13 7.64 -1.30
C LYS A 127 6.28 9.08 -0.80
N TRP A 128 5.26 9.59 -0.09
CA TRP A 128 5.24 10.93 0.49
C TRP A 128 5.13 10.86 2.02
N PHE A 129 6.29 10.79 2.67
CA PHE A 129 6.47 10.74 4.12
C PHE A 129 7.65 11.61 4.52
N SER A 130 7.74 11.97 5.80
CA SER A 130 8.91 12.67 6.32
C SER A 130 10.17 11.80 6.15
N ARG A 131 11.32 12.46 6.03
CA ARG A 131 12.62 11.77 5.94
C ARG A 131 12.87 10.88 7.15
N GLU A 132 12.44 11.30 8.33
CA GLU A 132 12.55 10.55 9.58
C GLU A 132 11.80 9.22 9.51
N ILE A 133 10.54 9.25 9.10
CA ILE A 133 9.71 8.04 8.93
C ILE A 133 10.32 7.09 7.90
N MET A 134 10.79 7.63 6.77
CA MET A 134 11.45 6.82 5.73
C MET A 134 12.76 6.18 6.24
N SER A 135 13.59 6.93 6.98
CA SER A 135 14.82 6.37 7.58
C SER A 135 14.48 5.27 8.58
N ARG A 136 13.55 5.50 9.49
CA ARG A 136 13.10 4.48 10.49
C ARG A 136 12.59 3.21 9.80
N TYR A 137 11.85 3.35 8.72
CA TYR A 137 11.34 2.22 7.95
C TYR A 137 12.45 1.43 7.26
N ILE A 138 13.41 2.13 6.64
CA ILE A 138 14.57 1.51 5.99
C ILE A 138 15.41 0.77 7.02
N ASP A 139 15.75 1.40 8.14
CA ASP A 139 16.55 0.79 9.20
C ASP A 139 15.91 -0.47 9.77
N ALA A 140 14.60 -0.42 10.07
CA ALA A 140 13.86 -1.57 10.55
C ALA A 140 13.85 -2.75 9.55
N ASN A 141 13.77 -2.45 8.26
CA ASN A 141 13.77 -3.48 7.21
C ASN A 141 15.19 -3.96 6.84
N LEU A 142 16.23 -3.13 6.97
CA LEU A 142 17.62 -3.53 6.77
C LEU A 142 18.08 -4.45 7.91
N VAL A 143 17.77 -4.12 9.17
CA VAL A 143 18.07 -4.96 10.34
C VAL A 143 17.36 -6.31 10.24
N SER A 144 16.13 -6.33 9.73
CA SER A 144 15.37 -7.55 9.46
C SER A 144 16.03 -8.44 8.38
N LYS A 145 16.69 -7.84 7.39
CA LYS A 145 17.45 -8.57 6.36
C LYS A 145 18.84 -8.99 6.80
N ALA A 146 19.39 -8.40 7.87
CA ALA A 146 20.70 -8.75 8.42
C ALA A 146 20.68 -9.92 9.42
N LYS A 147 19.52 -10.52 9.70
CA LYS A 147 19.44 -11.77 10.47
C LYS A 147 19.80 -12.97 9.57
N PRO A 148 20.59 -13.93 10.08
CA PRO A 148 21.06 -15.05 9.26
C PRO A 148 19.88 -15.84 8.68
N VAL A 149 20.11 -16.47 7.54
CA VAL A 149 19.24 -17.22 6.61
C VAL A 149 18.17 -18.17 7.24
N ALA A 150 17.95 -18.14 8.54
CA ALA A 150 16.97 -18.98 9.26
C ALA A 150 15.55 -18.36 9.40
N ALA A 151 15.32 -17.12 8.96
CA ALA A 151 14.03 -16.42 9.13
C ALA A 151 13.49 -15.78 7.84
N LEU A 152 13.62 -16.44 6.70
CA LEU A 152 12.84 -16.14 5.49
C LEU A 152 11.46 -16.83 5.58
N GLN A 153 10.69 -16.40 6.56
CA GLN A 153 9.25 -16.73 6.63
C GLN A 153 8.50 -15.45 6.95
N SER A 154 8.18 -14.68 5.93
CA SER A 154 6.98 -13.85 5.76
C SER A 154 7.26 -12.61 4.93
N SER A 155 7.02 -12.70 3.62
CA SER A 155 6.32 -11.70 2.82
C SER A 155 6.31 -12.08 1.34
N HIS A 156 5.13 -12.43 0.85
CA HIS A 156 4.66 -12.32 -0.53
C HIS A 156 5.47 -13.00 -1.65
N THR A 157 5.53 -14.23 -1.62
CA THR A 157 5.15 -15.37 -2.47
C THR A 157 5.37 -16.58 -1.60
N VAL A 158 4.32 -17.02 -0.91
CA VAL A 158 4.43 -18.21 -0.04
C VAL A 158 4.48 -19.41 -0.97
N LEU A 159 5.70 -19.71 -1.43
CA LEU A 159 5.95 -21.01 -2.02
C LEU A 159 5.49 -22.06 -1.02
N THR A 160 4.65 -22.96 -1.45
CA THR A 160 4.28 -24.12 -0.65
C THR A 160 5.53 -24.89 -0.24
N LYS A 161 5.45 -25.69 0.82
CA LYS A 161 6.60 -26.53 1.24
C LYS A 161 7.18 -27.34 0.07
N ARG A 162 6.32 -27.72 -0.87
CA ARG A 162 6.70 -28.49 -2.05
C ARG A 162 7.43 -27.64 -3.08
N GLU A 163 6.94 -26.46 -3.38
CA GLU A 163 7.58 -25.48 -4.28
C GLU A 163 8.92 -25.04 -3.74
N LEU A 164 9.04 -24.82 -2.42
CA LEU A 164 10.31 -24.48 -1.78
C LEU A 164 11.34 -25.62 -1.91
N ALA A 165 10.91 -26.87 -1.76
CA ALA A 165 11.80 -28.03 -1.93
C ALA A 165 12.32 -28.15 -3.36
N ILE A 166 11.44 -27.89 -4.35
CA ILE A 166 11.79 -27.89 -5.77
C ILE A 166 12.76 -26.74 -6.09
N THR A 167 12.47 -25.52 -5.61
CA THR A 167 13.33 -24.35 -5.81
C THR A 167 14.74 -24.55 -5.26
N ARG A 168 14.87 -25.17 -4.11
CA ARG A 168 16.20 -25.51 -3.53
C ARG A 168 16.98 -26.47 -4.44
N LYS A 169 16.32 -27.50 -4.96
CA LYS A 169 16.97 -28.46 -5.88
C LYS A 169 17.38 -27.81 -7.21
N ILE A 170 16.56 -26.89 -7.73
CA ILE A 170 16.92 -26.11 -8.91
C ILE A 170 18.15 -25.23 -8.62
N ALA A 171 18.21 -24.59 -7.47
CA ALA A 171 19.35 -23.78 -7.05
C ALA A 171 20.65 -24.61 -6.90
N ASP A 172 20.53 -25.89 -6.51
CA ASP A 172 21.60 -26.86 -6.46
C ASP A 172 22.02 -27.40 -7.85
N GLY A 173 21.35 -26.95 -8.94
CA GLY A 173 21.63 -27.34 -10.32
C GLY A 173 21.01 -28.67 -10.74
N ALA A 174 20.10 -29.24 -9.94
CA ALA A 174 19.47 -30.54 -10.26
C ALA A 174 18.52 -30.43 -11.48
N GLN A 175 18.51 -31.46 -12.32
CA GLN A 175 17.58 -31.56 -13.45
C GLN A 175 16.20 -32.06 -13.00
N ASN A 176 15.18 -31.77 -13.81
CA ASN A 176 13.78 -32.14 -13.46
C ASN A 176 13.60 -33.61 -13.16
N GLN A 177 14.38 -34.50 -13.78
CA GLN A 177 14.35 -35.94 -13.52
C GLN A 177 14.89 -36.25 -12.11
N GLU A 178 16.02 -35.66 -11.74
CA GLU A 178 16.65 -35.86 -10.43
C GLU A 178 15.79 -35.31 -9.30
N ILE A 179 15.11 -34.18 -9.56
CA ILE A 179 14.14 -33.59 -8.64
C ILE A 179 12.93 -34.51 -8.45
N ALA A 180 12.43 -35.08 -9.53
CA ALA A 180 11.31 -36.02 -9.53
C ALA A 180 11.63 -37.27 -8.72
N ASP A 181 12.80 -37.85 -8.94
CA ASP A 181 13.29 -39.04 -8.23
C ASP A 181 13.50 -38.76 -6.73
N CYS A 182 14.17 -37.65 -6.42
CA CYS A 182 14.44 -37.24 -5.04
C CYS A 182 13.17 -36.93 -4.23
N LEU A 183 12.16 -36.39 -4.87
CA LEU A 183 10.91 -35.98 -4.23
C LEU A 183 9.79 -37.02 -4.40
N HIS A 184 10.04 -38.16 -5.05
CA HIS A 184 9.09 -39.25 -5.33
C HIS A 184 7.82 -38.74 -6.03
N ILE A 185 7.97 -37.96 -7.11
CA ILE A 185 6.88 -37.43 -7.94
C ILE A 185 7.19 -37.58 -9.41
N SER A 186 6.23 -37.36 -10.28
CA SER A 186 6.45 -37.41 -11.72
C SER A 186 7.21 -36.17 -12.21
N VAL A 187 7.99 -36.32 -13.29
CA VAL A 187 8.66 -35.20 -13.97
C VAL A 187 7.66 -34.13 -14.41
N ASN A 188 6.46 -34.55 -14.84
CA ASN A 188 5.39 -33.62 -15.21
C ASN A 188 4.91 -32.79 -14.02
N THR A 189 4.83 -33.39 -12.84
CA THR A 189 4.50 -32.67 -11.59
C THR A 189 5.57 -31.65 -11.25
N VAL A 190 6.87 -32.00 -11.42
CA VAL A 190 7.97 -31.03 -11.25
C VAL A 190 7.82 -29.85 -12.21
N LYS A 191 7.59 -30.11 -13.51
CA LYS A 191 7.40 -29.05 -14.52
C LYS A 191 6.23 -28.14 -14.18
N THR A 192 5.12 -28.68 -13.68
CA THR A 192 3.94 -27.90 -13.26
C THR A 192 4.30 -26.98 -12.10
N HIS A 193 5.01 -27.47 -11.09
CA HIS A 193 5.47 -26.63 -9.98
C HIS A 193 6.47 -25.57 -10.41
N VAL A 194 7.43 -25.92 -11.28
CA VAL A 194 8.39 -24.96 -11.85
C VAL A 194 7.65 -23.83 -12.58
N TYR A 195 6.65 -24.19 -13.40
CA TYR A 195 5.83 -23.19 -14.09
C TYR A 195 5.05 -22.29 -13.12
N SER A 196 4.52 -22.85 -12.03
CA SER A 196 3.83 -22.08 -10.98
C SER A 196 4.75 -21.12 -10.23
N ILE A 197 6.00 -21.53 -9.95
CA ILE A 197 7.00 -20.74 -9.22
C ILE A 197 7.47 -19.51 -10.02
N PHE A 198 7.58 -19.62 -11.34
CA PHE A 198 8.14 -18.57 -12.21
C PHE A 198 7.07 -17.75 -12.96
N ARG A 199 5.79 -17.91 -12.65
CA ARG A 199 4.70 -17.12 -13.20
C ARG A 199 4.39 -15.91 -12.31
#